data_5c69a5f24b874b47e3ab6b4ab1a7862d
#
_entry.id   5c69a5f24b874b47e3ab6b4ab1a7862d
#
_cell.length_a   1.000
_cell.length_b   1.000
_cell.length_c   1.000
_cell.angle_alpha   90.00
_cell.angle_beta   90.00
_cell.angle_gamma   90.00
#
_symmetry.space_group_name_H-M   'P 1'
#
loop_
_entity.id
_entity.type
_entity.pdbx_description
1 polymer ?
#
loop_
_entity_poly.entity_id
_entity_poly.type
_entity_poly.pdbx_seq_one_letter_code
_entity_poly.pdbx_strand_id
1 'polypeptide(L)'
;MYKRQVVDAVDIPVTVKIRKGFNDELINAPEMAQVAQENGAAAIAVHGRTREQYYSGTADWSIIRKVKEAVDIPVIGNGDITCAKDVLRMQEETGCDGFMIGRRAKGNPWIFKEILHFFETGEEMPRPSLEEVVAMMLRHGQMMIDFKGEYIGVREMRKHVAWYTFGFPGAAKLREKVNHTETYEDLEELLQNYLKATNGRD
;
A
#
# COMPACT_ATOMS: atom_id res chain seq x y z
N MET A 1 -18.57 8.81 -20.65
CA MET A 1 -19.27 10.09 -20.44
C MET A 1 -18.78 10.82 -19.17
N TYR A 2 -18.89 10.28 -17.96
CA TYR A 2 -18.46 10.99 -16.74
C TYR A 2 -16.95 11.31 -16.66
N LYS A 3 -16.06 10.47 -17.22
CA LYS A 3 -14.59 10.68 -17.16
C LYS A 3 -14.14 11.92 -17.92
N ARG A 4 -14.70 12.17 -19.09
CA ARG A 4 -14.41 13.36 -19.89
C ARG A 4 -14.80 14.63 -19.16
N GLN A 5 -15.94 14.63 -18.46
CA GLN A 5 -16.39 15.76 -17.66
C GLN A 5 -15.41 16.12 -16.54
N VAL A 6 -14.74 15.11 -15.92
CA VAL A 6 -13.72 15.36 -14.89
C VAL A 6 -12.46 15.92 -15.54
N VAL A 7 -12.01 15.37 -16.66
CA VAL A 7 -10.82 15.88 -17.40
C VAL A 7 -11.05 17.33 -17.84
N ASP A 8 -12.22 17.63 -18.39
CA ASP A 8 -12.54 18.98 -18.88
C ASP A 8 -12.73 20.01 -17.75
N ALA A 9 -12.89 19.56 -16.50
CA ALA A 9 -13.16 20.43 -15.34
C ALA A 9 -11.91 20.81 -14.54
N VAL A 10 -10.72 20.23 -14.84
CA VAL A 10 -9.48 20.46 -14.08
C VAL A 10 -8.27 20.61 -14.98
N ASP A 11 -7.28 21.40 -14.55
CA ASP A 11 -6.02 21.61 -15.28
C ASP A 11 -4.91 20.65 -14.85
N ILE A 12 -5.20 19.68 -13.98
CA ILE A 12 -4.25 18.66 -13.52
C ILE A 12 -4.48 17.32 -14.20
N PRO A 13 -3.46 16.45 -14.32
CA PRO A 13 -3.62 15.13 -14.90
C PRO A 13 -4.66 14.29 -14.15
N VAL A 14 -5.62 13.73 -14.88
CA VAL A 14 -6.63 12.81 -14.33
C VAL A 14 -6.19 11.38 -14.58
N THR A 15 -6.09 10.59 -13.53
CA THR A 15 -5.77 9.16 -13.60
C THR A 15 -6.97 8.31 -13.22
N VAL A 16 -7.01 7.07 -13.70
CA VAL A 16 -8.11 6.14 -13.45
C VAL A 16 -7.60 4.89 -12.77
N LYS A 17 -8.28 4.41 -11.74
CA LYS A 17 -7.98 3.11 -11.12
C LYS A 17 -9.17 2.17 -11.31
N ILE A 18 -8.88 0.96 -11.84
CA ILE A 18 -9.89 -0.09 -12.09
C ILE A 18 -9.48 -1.43 -11.48
N ARG A 19 -10.43 -2.34 -11.45
CA ARG A 19 -10.20 -3.79 -11.27
C ARG A 19 -10.31 -4.49 -12.62
N LYS A 20 -9.87 -5.78 -12.70
CA LYS A 20 -9.92 -6.57 -13.94
C LYS A 20 -11.34 -6.74 -14.51
N GLY A 21 -12.35 -6.63 -13.65
CA GLY A 21 -13.76 -6.74 -13.98
C GLY A 21 -14.62 -6.81 -12.72
N PHE A 22 -15.92 -7.03 -12.88
CA PHE A 22 -16.84 -7.20 -11.76
C PHE A 22 -16.71 -8.60 -11.15
N ASN A 23 -16.84 -9.64 -11.98
CA ASN A 23 -16.66 -11.06 -11.65
C ASN A 23 -15.90 -11.76 -12.80
N ASP A 24 -15.74 -13.07 -12.74
CA ASP A 24 -14.99 -13.83 -13.74
C ASP A 24 -15.73 -13.94 -15.10
N GLU A 25 -17.04 -13.68 -15.15
CA GLU A 25 -17.83 -13.62 -16.38
C GLU A 25 -17.77 -12.22 -17.03
N LEU A 26 -17.47 -11.18 -16.27
CA LEU A 26 -17.47 -9.77 -16.69
C LEU A 26 -16.06 -9.16 -16.49
N ILE A 27 -15.09 -9.68 -17.22
CA ILE A 27 -13.73 -9.15 -17.27
C ILE A 27 -13.63 -8.19 -18.46
N ASN A 28 -13.39 -6.89 -18.19
CA ASN A 28 -13.42 -5.84 -19.21
C ASN A 28 -12.34 -4.76 -19.01
N ALA A 29 -11.26 -5.06 -18.29
CA ALA A 29 -10.22 -4.07 -18.00
C ALA A 29 -9.56 -3.48 -19.27
N PRO A 30 -9.22 -4.25 -20.35
CA PRO A 30 -8.64 -3.67 -21.55
C PRO A 30 -9.58 -2.66 -22.23
N GLU A 31 -10.84 -3.01 -22.42
CA GLU A 31 -11.85 -2.14 -23.04
C GLU A 31 -12.07 -0.86 -22.19
N MET A 32 -12.12 -1.02 -20.87
CA MET A 32 -12.26 0.11 -19.95
C MET A 32 -11.03 1.03 -19.95
N ALA A 33 -9.85 0.47 -20.18
CA ALA A 33 -8.61 1.24 -20.32
C ALA A 33 -8.59 2.07 -21.62
N GLN A 34 -9.00 1.49 -22.74
CA GLN A 34 -9.15 2.20 -24.00
C GLN A 34 -10.15 3.37 -23.87
N VAL A 35 -11.33 3.10 -23.31
CA VAL A 35 -12.32 4.16 -23.03
C VAL A 35 -11.75 5.25 -22.09
N ALA A 36 -10.91 4.88 -21.12
CA ALA A 36 -10.27 5.86 -20.24
C ALA A 36 -9.29 6.76 -21.02
N GLN A 37 -8.43 6.17 -21.86
CA GLN A 37 -7.48 6.87 -22.71
C GLN A 37 -8.19 7.81 -23.70
N GLU A 38 -9.20 7.33 -24.42
CA GLU A 38 -10.00 8.11 -25.38
C GLU A 38 -10.70 9.32 -24.72
N ASN A 39 -10.97 9.25 -23.44
CA ASN A 39 -11.58 10.34 -22.66
C ASN A 39 -10.54 11.13 -21.85
N GLY A 40 -9.25 11.09 -22.22
CA GLY A 40 -8.22 11.98 -21.71
C GLY A 40 -7.60 11.58 -20.36
N ALA A 41 -7.71 10.30 -19.95
CA ALA A 41 -6.97 9.83 -18.77
C ALA A 41 -5.46 9.87 -19.07
N ALA A 42 -4.68 10.43 -18.13
CA ALA A 42 -3.24 10.55 -18.23
C ALA A 42 -2.48 9.26 -17.82
N ALA A 43 -3.09 8.39 -17.04
CA ALA A 43 -2.58 7.08 -16.66
C ALA A 43 -3.71 6.19 -16.12
N ILE A 44 -3.46 4.88 -16.10
CA ILE A 44 -4.42 3.91 -15.54
C ILE A 44 -3.75 2.93 -14.58
N ALA A 45 -4.34 2.73 -13.39
CA ALA A 45 -3.92 1.69 -12.46
C ALA A 45 -4.89 0.50 -12.51
N VAL A 46 -4.34 -0.72 -12.66
CA VAL A 46 -5.12 -1.94 -12.84
C VAL A 46 -4.84 -2.93 -11.71
N HIS A 47 -5.88 -3.28 -10.95
CA HIS A 47 -5.81 -4.35 -9.97
C HIS A 47 -6.23 -5.67 -10.62
N GLY A 48 -5.35 -6.67 -10.58
CA GLY A 48 -5.55 -7.99 -11.19
C GLY A 48 -6.61 -8.88 -10.53
N ARG A 49 -7.50 -8.34 -9.69
CA ARG A 49 -8.65 -9.04 -9.09
C ARG A 49 -9.97 -8.44 -9.53
N THR A 50 -11.01 -9.25 -9.59
CA THR A 50 -12.38 -8.76 -9.79
C THR A 50 -12.92 -8.04 -8.56
N ARG A 51 -14.08 -7.37 -8.70
CA ARG A 51 -14.78 -6.74 -7.58
C ARG A 51 -15.25 -7.79 -6.57
N GLU A 52 -15.75 -8.94 -7.04
CA GLU A 52 -16.25 -10.02 -6.19
C GLU A 52 -15.14 -10.79 -5.48
N GLN A 53 -13.99 -10.98 -6.11
CA GLN A 53 -12.82 -11.58 -5.44
C GLN A 53 -12.37 -10.79 -4.22
N TYR A 54 -12.60 -9.51 -4.19
CA TYR A 54 -12.16 -8.60 -3.13
C TYR A 54 -10.65 -8.72 -2.85
N TYR A 55 -10.23 -9.63 -1.96
CA TYR A 55 -8.82 -9.97 -1.67
C TYR A 55 -8.53 -11.47 -1.69
N SER A 56 -9.50 -12.30 -2.04
CA SER A 56 -9.32 -13.75 -2.13
C SER A 56 -8.52 -14.16 -3.37
N GLY A 57 -7.94 -15.36 -3.33
CA GLY A 57 -7.12 -15.89 -4.41
C GLY A 57 -5.88 -15.05 -4.72
N THR A 58 -5.36 -15.15 -5.93
CA THR A 58 -4.22 -14.40 -6.46
C THR A 58 -4.65 -13.35 -7.47
N ALA A 59 -3.89 -12.24 -7.54
CA ALA A 59 -4.09 -11.24 -8.58
C ALA A 59 -3.60 -11.79 -9.93
N ASP A 60 -4.44 -11.69 -10.93
CA ASP A 60 -4.13 -12.08 -12.30
C ASP A 60 -3.32 -10.98 -13.00
N TRP A 61 -2.01 -11.18 -13.11
CA TRP A 61 -1.14 -10.21 -13.76
C TRP A 61 -1.23 -10.25 -15.28
N SER A 62 -1.76 -11.34 -15.88
CA SER A 62 -1.94 -11.42 -17.32
C SER A 62 -2.90 -10.35 -17.85
N ILE A 63 -3.89 -9.94 -17.03
CA ILE A 63 -4.80 -8.86 -17.43
C ILE A 63 -4.12 -7.49 -17.43
N ILE A 64 -3.11 -7.29 -16.56
CA ILE A 64 -2.31 -6.04 -16.56
C ILE A 64 -1.52 -5.94 -17.87
N ARG A 65 -0.92 -7.05 -18.32
CA ARG A 65 -0.26 -7.13 -19.63
C ARG A 65 -1.24 -6.78 -20.75
N LYS A 66 -2.42 -7.40 -20.79
CA LYS A 66 -3.44 -7.12 -21.81
C LYS A 66 -3.86 -5.65 -21.85
N VAL A 67 -3.95 -5.02 -20.65
CA VAL A 67 -4.22 -3.59 -20.58
C VAL A 67 -3.04 -2.78 -21.15
N LYS A 68 -1.79 -3.14 -20.79
CA LYS A 68 -0.59 -2.47 -21.33
C LYS A 68 -0.48 -2.56 -22.84
N GLU A 69 -0.87 -3.69 -23.43
CA GLU A 69 -0.92 -3.89 -24.88
C GLU A 69 -2.06 -3.13 -25.57
N ALA A 70 -3.10 -2.74 -24.82
CA ALA A 70 -4.30 -2.11 -25.36
C ALA A 70 -4.27 -0.57 -25.35
N VAL A 71 -3.34 0.06 -24.60
CA VAL A 71 -3.28 1.52 -24.42
C VAL A 71 -1.84 2.04 -24.53
N ASP A 72 -1.71 3.34 -24.90
CA ASP A 72 -0.43 4.05 -24.99
C ASP A 72 -0.10 4.84 -23.71
N ILE A 73 -1.11 5.13 -22.88
CA ILE A 73 -0.92 5.84 -21.60
C ILE A 73 -0.22 4.93 -20.58
N PRO A 74 0.51 5.51 -19.61
CA PRO A 74 1.14 4.74 -18.54
C PRO A 74 0.17 3.82 -17.80
N VAL A 75 0.58 2.55 -17.62
CA VAL A 75 -0.16 1.52 -16.89
C VAL A 75 0.54 1.20 -15.57
N ILE A 76 -0.19 1.31 -14.47
CA ILE A 76 0.30 1.02 -13.13
C ILE A 76 -0.26 -0.33 -12.68
N GLY A 77 0.62 -1.32 -12.50
CA GLY A 77 0.26 -2.65 -12.02
C GLY A 77 -0.04 -2.67 -10.52
N ASN A 78 -1.11 -3.37 -10.13
CA ASN A 78 -1.52 -3.51 -8.73
C ASN A 78 -1.98 -4.93 -8.42
N GLY A 79 -1.56 -5.44 -7.26
CA GLY A 79 -1.99 -6.71 -6.69
C GLY A 79 -0.82 -7.63 -6.34
N ASP A 80 -0.82 -8.12 -5.10
CA ASP A 80 0.09 -9.13 -4.55
C ASP A 80 1.60 -8.80 -4.61
N ILE A 81 1.96 -7.53 -4.68
CA ILE A 81 3.33 -7.07 -4.49
C ILE A 81 3.62 -7.10 -2.99
N THR A 82 4.59 -7.93 -2.59
CA THR A 82 4.99 -8.13 -1.19
C THR A 82 6.45 -7.76 -0.92
N CYS A 83 7.29 -7.73 -1.94
CA CYS A 83 8.71 -7.40 -1.87
C CYS A 83 9.21 -6.86 -3.23
N ALA A 84 10.48 -6.48 -3.29
CA ALA A 84 11.11 -5.97 -4.50
C ALA A 84 11.13 -6.98 -5.66
N LYS A 85 11.32 -8.27 -5.36
CA LYS A 85 11.30 -9.33 -6.37
C LYS A 85 9.93 -9.47 -7.06
N ASP A 86 8.82 -9.22 -6.32
CA ASP A 86 7.49 -9.21 -6.94
C ASP A 86 7.33 -8.05 -7.91
N VAL A 87 7.94 -6.89 -7.61
CA VAL A 87 7.95 -5.73 -8.51
C VAL A 87 8.68 -6.06 -9.80
N LEU A 88 9.90 -6.63 -9.70
CA LEU A 88 10.68 -7.05 -10.87
C LEU A 88 9.89 -8.06 -11.72
N ARG A 89 9.35 -9.09 -11.08
CA ARG A 89 8.56 -10.11 -11.76
C ARG A 89 7.31 -9.51 -12.44
N MET A 90 6.59 -8.61 -11.77
CA MET A 90 5.44 -7.93 -12.38
C MET A 90 5.86 -7.10 -13.60
N GLN A 91 6.99 -6.41 -13.53
CA GLN A 91 7.53 -5.66 -14.65
C GLN A 91 7.84 -6.57 -15.85
N GLU A 92 8.55 -7.67 -15.62
CA GLU A 92 8.91 -8.65 -16.64
C GLU A 92 7.68 -9.33 -17.28
N GLU A 93 6.71 -9.70 -16.43
CA GLU A 93 5.52 -10.42 -16.91
C GLU A 93 4.52 -9.49 -17.62
N THR A 94 4.44 -8.20 -17.25
CA THR A 94 3.35 -7.34 -17.72
C THR A 94 3.80 -6.17 -18.58
N GLY A 95 5.05 -5.74 -18.47
CA GLY A 95 5.56 -4.54 -19.13
C GLY A 95 4.95 -3.24 -18.60
N CYS A 96 4.28 -3.23 -17.44
CA CYS A 96 3.67 -2.02 -16.88
C CYS A 96 4.72 -0.97 -16.49
N ASP A 97 4.32 0.30 -16.51
CA ASP A 97 5.22 1.45 -16.36
C ASP A 97 5.44 1.84 -14.88
N GLY A 98 4.59 1.35 -14.00
CA GLY A 98 4.68 1.65 -12.57
C GLY A 98 3.94 0.63 -11.71
N PHE A 99 4.09 0.76 -10.38
CA PHE A 99 3.58 -0.23 -9.43
C PHE A 99 2.81 0.44 -8.30
N MET A 100 1.67 -0.13 -7.94
CA MET A 100 0.88 0.32 -6.80
C MET A 100 0.88 -0.74 -5.71
N ILE A 101 1.42 -0.39 -4.54
CA ILE A 101 1.53 -1.28 -3.39
C ILE A 101 0.41 -0.95 -2.40
N GLY A 102 -0.36 -1.95 -2.02
CA GLY A 102 -1.47 -1.80 -1.08
C GLY A 102 -1.15 -2.36 0.30
N ARG A 103 -1.68 -3.54 0.58
CA ARG A 103 -1.68 -4.15 1.92
C ARG A 103 -0.30 -4.26 2.56
N ARG A 104 0.76 -4.50 1.77
CA ARG A 104 2.12 -4.69 2.28
C ARG A 104 2.76 -3.40 2.82
N ALA A 105 2.27 -2.24 2.42
CA ALA A 105 2.71 -0.96 2.97
C ALA A 105 2.15 -0.68 4.38
N LYS A 106 1.14 -1.44 4.83
CA LYS A 106 0.59 -1.29 6.19
C LYS A 106 1.60 -1.81 7.21
N GLY A 107 2.06 -0.93 8.09
CA GLY A 107 3.11 -1.24 9.07
C GLY A 107 4.50 -1.45 8.47
N ASN A 108 4.66 -1.22 7.18
CA ASN A 108 5.96 -1.25 6.48
C ASN A 108 6.08 -0.13 5.44
N PRO A 109 6.22 1.14 5.85
CA PRO A 109 6.44 2.22 4.89
C PRO A 109 7.82 2.13 4.22
N TRP A 110 8.76 1.35 4.77
CA TRP A 110 10.09 1.15 4.20
C TRP A 110 10.08 0.33 2.91
N ILE A 111 8.98 -0.38 2.59
CA ILE A 111 8.87 -1.18 1.37
C ILE A 111 9.23 -0.41 0.10
N PHE A 112 8.93 0.88 0.03
CA PHE A 112 9.29 1.72 -1.12
C PHE A 112 10.79 1.94 -1.20
N LYS A 113 11.47 2.18 -0.06
CA LYS A 113 12.92 2.30 0.02
C LYS A 113 13.60 0.96 -0.26
N GLU A 114 13.06 -0.13 0.27
CA GLU A 114 13.53 -1.51 0.02
C GLU A 114 13.52 -1.83 -1.49
N ILE A 115 12.43 -1.47 -2.18
CA ILE A 115 12.30 -1.67 -3.63
C ILE A 115 13.32 -0.84 -4.40
N LEU A 116 13.44 0.45 -4.11
CA LEU A 116 14.40 1.33 -4.79
C LEU A 116 15.84 0.82 -4.58
N HIS A 117 16.22 0.48 -3.35
CA HIS A 117 17.53 -0.07 -3.03
C HIS A 117 17.82 -1.36 -3.83
N PHE A 118 16.84 -2.27 -3.90
CA PHE A 118 16.98 -3.50 -4.66
C PHE A 118 17.21 -3.25 -6.16
N PHE A 119 16.51 -2.27 -6.74
CA PHE A 119 16.70 -1.91 -8.14
C PHE A 119 18.05 -1.24 -8.42
N GLU A 120 18.60 -0.53 -7.44
CA GLU A 120 19.92 0.13 -7.55
C GLU A 120 21.08 -0.83 -7.34
N THR A 121 20.96 -1.78 -6.40
CA THR A 121 22.09 -2.60 -5.93
C THR A 121 21.96 -4.09 -6.23
N GLY A 122 20.75 -4.60 -6.49
CA GLY A 122 20.45 -6.03 -6.56
C GLY A 122 20.34 -6.71 -5.19
N GLU A 123 20.51 -5.98 -4.09
CA GLU A 123 20.54 -6.52 -2.73
C GLU A 123 19.28 -6.17 -1.95
N GLU A 124 18.85 -7.07 -1.06
CA GLU A 124 17.74 -6.83 -0.14
C GLU A 124 18.21 -5.98 1.05
N MET A 125 17.42 -4.99 1.44
CA MET A 125 17.69 -4.22 2.66
C MET A 125 17.39 -5.05 3.91
N PRO A 126 18.17 -4.87 5.00
CA PRO A 126 17.84 -5.44 6.29
C PRO A 126 16.51 -4.86 6.80
N ARG A 127 15.82 -5.66 7.61
CA ARG A 127 14.61 -5.20 8.28
C ARG A 127 14.94 -4.01 9.20
N PRO A 128 14.07 -2.99 9.31
CA PRO A 128 14.24 -1.90 10.25
C PRO A 128 14.39 -2.41 11.69
N SER A 129 15.23 -1.76 12.46
CA SER A 129 15.40 -2.05 13.89
C SER A 129 14.12 -1.73 14.66
N LEU A 130 13.97 -2.27 15.88
CA LEU A 130 12.81 -1.97 16.70
C LEU A 130 12.75 -0.48 17.07
N GLU A 131 13.89 0.16 17.25
CA GLU A 131 14.01 1.61 17.48
C GLU A 131 13.43 2.42 16.33
N GLU A 132 13.81 2.06 15.10
CA GLU A 132 13.29 2.72 13.89
C GLU A 132 11.79 2.51 13.74
N VAL A 133 11.30 1.31 14.06
CA VAL A 133 9.87 0.98 14.01
C VAL A 133 9.10 1.77 15.07
N VAL A 134 9.60 1.88 16.29
CA VAL A 134 8.97 2.69 17.36
C VAL A 134 8.96 4.16 16.99
N ALA A 135 10.08 4.71 16.51
CA ALA A 135 10.16 6.09 16.07
C ALA A 135 9.15 6.39 14.93
N MET A 136 9.01 5.46 13.98
CA MET A 136 8.04 5.59 12.89
C MET A 136 6.59 5.50 13.40
N MET A 137 6.28 4.65 14.36
CA MET A 137 4.95 4.58 14.97
C MET A 137 4.57 5.88 15.67
N LEU A 138 5.50 6.49 16.42
CA LEU A 138 5.28 7.77 17.08
C LEU A 138 5.07 8.90 16.07
N ARG A 139 5.91 8.97 15.04
CA ARG A 139 5.74 9.92 13.94
C ARG A 139 4.38 9.76 13.25
N HIS A 140 3.98 8.53 12.93
CA HIS A 140 2.69 8.24 12.30
C HIS A 140 1.53 8.64 13.22
N GLY A 141 1.63 8.34 14.52
CA GLY A 141 0.65 8.75 15.52
C GLY A 141 0.46 10.26 15.56
N GLN A 142 1.57 11.03 15.60
CA GLN A 142 1.52 12.50 15.57
C GLN A 142 0.85 13.02 14.29
N MET A 143 1.24 12.51 13.12
CA MET A 143 0.62 12.90 11.84
C MET A 143 -0.88 12.59 11.79
N MET A 144 -1.32 11.48 12.39
CA MET A 144 -2.75 11.15 12.51
C MET A 144 -3.49 12.13 13.41
N ILE A 145 -2.87 12.56 14.49
CA ILE A 145 -3.42 13.55 15.44
C ILE A 145 -3.53 14.91 14.79
N ASP A 146 -2.48 15.36 14.10
CA ASP A 146 -2.45 16.64 13.40
C ASP A 146 -3.56 16.74 12.35
N PHE A 147 -3.88 15.61 11.70
CA PHE A 147 -4.90 15.55 10.66
C PHE A 147 -6.34 15.35 11.18
N LYS A 148 -6.53 14.56 12.26
CA LYS A 148 -7.88 14.10 12.72
C LYS A 148 -8.23 14.52 14.14
N GLY A 149 -7.30 15.13 14.86
CA GLY A 149 -7.38 15.35 16.30
C GLY A 149 -7.01 14.09 17.11
N GLU A 150 -6.63 14.30 18.37
CA GLU A 150 -6.08 13.25 19.24
C GLU A 150 -7.05 12.08 19.46
N TYR A 151 -8.31 12.39 19.74
CA TYR A 151 -9.33 11.37 20.03
C TYR A 151 -9.45 10.31 18.92
N ILE A 152 -9.48 10.74 17.65
CA ILE A 152 -9.59 9.85 16.48
C ILE A 152 -8.21 9.29 16.14
N GLY A 153 -7.18 10.11 16.11
CA GLY A 153 -5.82 9.74 15.71
C GLY A 153 -5.26 8.59 16.54
N VAL A 154 -5.34 8.68 17.87
CA VAL A 154 -4.86 7.62 18.77
C VAL A 154 -5.65 6.31 18.57
N ARG A 155 -6.97 6.39 18.49
CA ARG A 155 -7.81 5.19 18.28
C ARG A 155 -7.55 4.49 16.95
N GLU A 156 -7.35 5.26 15.89
CA GLU A 156 -6.98 4.68 14.60
C GLU A 156 -5.55 4.13 14.61
N MET A 157 -4.62 4.75 15.36
CA MET A 157 -3.24 4.27 15.46
C MET A 157 -3.13 2.89 16.11
N ARG A 158 -4.07 2.48 16.96
CA ARG A 158 -4.09 1.15 17.62
C ARG A 158 -3.94 0.00 16.61
N LYS A 159 -4.67 0.05 15.50
CA LYS A 159 -4.56 -0.97 14.43
C LYS A 159 -3.21 -0.92 13.69
N HIS A 160 -2.64 0.29 13.53
CA HIS A 160 -1.35 0.47 12.88
C HIS A 160 -0.21 -0.10 13.72
N VAL A 161 -0.23 0.09 15.04
CA VAL A 161 0.74 -0.53 15.97
C VAL A 161 0.79 -2.06 15.78
N ALA A 162 -0.37 -2.70 15.63
CA ALA A 162 -0.44 -4.13 15.37
C ALA A 162 0.25 -4.55 14.06
N TRP A 163 0.14 -3.74 13.01
CA TRP A 163 0.80 -4.01 11.73
C TRP A 163 2.31 -3.77 11.79
N TYR A 164 2.76 -2.67 12.43
CA TYR A 164 4.18 -2.35 12.58
C TYR A 164 4.94 -3.40 13.38
N THR A 165 4.32 -3.90 14.44
CA THR A 165 4.97 -4.83 15.38
C THR A 165 4.83 -6.30 15.01
N PHE A 166 4.27 -6.61 13.83
CA PHE A 166 4.16 -7.98 13.35
C PHE A 166 5.53 -8.66 13.27
N GLY A 167 5.67 -9.80 13.96
CA GLY A 167 6.89 -10.59 13.99
C GLY A 167 7.96 -10.12 14.99
N PHE A 168 7.71 -9.05 15.78
CA PHE A 168 8.60 -8.69 16.88
C PHE A 168 8.23 -9.42 18.18
N PRO A 169 9.22 -9.71 19.06
CA PRO A 169 8.97 -10.32 20.37
C PRO A 169 8.01 -9.49 21.20
N GLY A 170 7.10 -10.14 21.94
CA GLY A 170 6.17 -9.45 22.82
C GLY A 170 5.03 -8.65 22.15
N ALA A 171 4.96 -8.62 20.82
CA ALA A 171 3.95 -7.88 20.06
C ALA A 171 2.49 -8.23 20.43
N ALA A 172 2.22 -9.47 20.87
CA ALA A 172 0.88 -9.87 21.30
C ALA A 172 0.41 -9.09 22.55
N LYS A 173 1.29 -8.97 23.56
CA LYS A 173 1.02 -8.18 24.78
C LYS A 173 0.90 -6.68 24.47
N LEU A 174 1.71 -6.18 23.56
CA LEU A 174 1.62 -4.79 23.12
C LEU A 174 0.27 -4.51 22.46
N ARG A 175 -0.19 -5.39 21.56
CA ARG A 175 -1.51 -5.26 20.91
C ARG A 175 -2.68 -5.24 21.87
N GLU A 176 -2.60 -6.02 22.95
CA GLU A 176 -3.61 -5.99 24.02
C GLU A 176 -3.62 -4.62 24.71
N LYS A 177 -2.46 -4.14 25.14
CA LYS A 177 -2.34 -2.88 25.86
C LYS A 177 -2.70 -1.67 25.02
N VAL A 178 -2.30 -1.62 23.75
CA VAL A 178 -2.54 -0.47 22.88
C VAL A 178 -4.03 -0.19 22.66
N ASN A 179 -4.90 -1.20 22.82
CA ASN A 179 -6.35 -1.01 22.70
C ASN A 179 -6.94 -0.10 23.80
N HIS A 180 -6.21 0.12 24.87
CA HIS A 180 -6.61 0.95 26.01
C HIS A 180 -5.97 2.34 26.04
N THR A 181 -5.05 2.66 25.10
CA THR A 181 -4.47 4.01 25.02
C THR A 181 -5.52 5.01 24.56
N GLU A 182 -5.61 6.15 25.22
CA GLU A 182 -6.60 7.19 24.90
C GLU A 182 -5.95 8.48 24.42
N THR A 183 -4.74 8.76 24.89
CA THR A 183 -3.95 9.93 24.56
C THR A 183 -2.68 9.57 23.77
N TYR A 184 -2.04 10.56 23.15
CA TYR A 184 -0.73 10.34 22.53
C TYR A 184 0.35 10.02 23.57
N GLU A 185 0.26 10.62 24.74
CA GLU A 185 1.18 10.37 25.85
C GLU A 185 1.12 8.90 26.30
N ASP A 186 -0.09 8.33 26.47
CA ASP A 186 -0.28 6.89 26.76
C ASP A 186 0.36 6.01 25.69
N LEU A 187 0.17 6.38 24.41
CA LEU A 187 0.74 5.65 23.27
C LEU A 187 2.26 5.71 23.29
N GLU A 188 2.83 6.88 23.50
CA GLU A 188 4.28 7.10 23.56
C GLU A 188 4.90 6.32 24.72
N GLU A 189 4.36 6.45 25.93
CA GLU A 189 4.85 5.71 27.09
C GLU A 189 4.80 4.20 26.87
N LEU A 190 3.69 3.70 26.33
CA LEU A 190 3.53 2.28 26.02
C LEU A 190 4.58 1.78 25.02
N LEU A 191 4.84 2.52 23.94
CA LEU A 191 5.80 2.15 22.92
C LEU A 191 7.25 2.23 23.41
N GLN A 192 7.59 3.23 24.21
CA GLN A 192 8.90 3.36 24.85
C GLN A 192 9.16 2.23 25.85
N ASN A 193 8.17 1.87 26.63
CA ASN A 193 8.27 0.75 27.58
C ASN A 193 8.41 -0.60 26.84
N TYR A 194 7.73 -0.76 25.71
CA TYR A 194 7.89 -1.93 24.86
C TYR A 194 9.31 -2.05 24.29
N LEU A 195 9.87 -0.94 23.81
CA LEU A 195 11.24 -0.89 23.29
C LEU A 195 12.26 -1.30 24.38
N LYS A 196 12.19 -0.67 25.55
CA LYS A 196 13.07 -0.99 26.70
C LYS A 196 12.99 -2.46 27.12
N ALA A 197 11.76 -3.01 27.21
CA ALA A 197 11.54 -4.38 27.62
C ALA A 197 12.01 -5.43 26.59
N THR A 198 12.13 -5.06 25.33
CA THR A 198 12.59 -5.96 24.27
C THR A 198 14.10 -5.93 24.16
N ASN A 199 14.74 -4.75 24.21
CA ASN A 199 16.20 -4.59 24.17
C ASN A 199 16.91 -5.10 25.47
N GLY A 200 16.22 -5.16 26.59
CA GLY A 200 16.79 -5.69 27.86
C GLY A 200 16.71 -7.21 27.99
N ARG A 201 16.37 -7.93 26.92
CA ARG A 201 16.31 -9.42 26.90
C ARG A 201 17.48 -10.07 26.15
N ASP A 202 18.35 -9.24 25.58
CA ASP A 202 19.64 -9.67 25.01
C ASP A 202 20.72 -9.59 26.13
#